data_f1847bc820b78eaa0b06ab2c4389c73f
#
_entry.id   f1847bc820b78eaa0b06ab2c4389c73f
#
_cell.length_a   1.000
_cell.length_b   1.000
_cell.length_c   1.000
_cell.angle_alpha   90.00
_cell.angle_beta   90.00
_cell.angle_gamma   90.00
#
_symmetry.space_group_name_H-M   'P 1'
#
loop_
_entity.id
_entity.type
_entity.pdbx_description
1 polymer ?
#
loop_
_entity_poly.entity_id
_entity_poly.type
_entity_poly.pdbx_seq_one_letter_code
_entity_poly.pdbx_strand_id
1 'polypeptide(L)'
;MKKYFVLAFTLLFCNISQAAVYMIDFKCDQEAYKVFATMTLDELDDQFLEGSKKLARYHDLTTGSGIVLVEADEPALVIEFANGWSEVCESLIVPVVDDKEAMEILTR
;
A
#
# COMPACT_ATOMS: atom_id res chain seq x y z
N MET A 1 -21.25 27.45 -22.73
CA MET A 1 -20.74 27.21 -22.47
C MET A 1 -20.14 26.32 -22.87
N LYS A 2 -19.57 25.90 -23.43
CA LYS A 2 -18.79 25.18 -23.72
C LYS A 2 -17.96 24.69 -22.87
N LYS A 3 -17.71 25.14 -21.93
CA LYS A 3 -16.93 24.71 -20.99
C LYS A 3 -17.40 23.47 -20.50
N TYR A 4 -18.60 23.07 -20.67
CA TYR A 4 -19.08 21.94 -20.19
C TYR A 4 -18.43 20.80 -20.78
N PHE A 5 -18.13 20.77 -21.97
CA PHE A 5 -17.47 19.78 -22.58
C PHE A 5 -16.21 19.51 -22.07
N VAL A 6 -15.45 20.41 -21.75
CA VAL A 6 -14.17 20.28 -21.21
C VAL A 6 -14.29 19.62 -19.93
N LEU A 7 -15.31 19.93 -19.19
CA LEU A 7 -15.52 19.39 -17.95
C LEU A 7 -15.72 17.95 -18.04
N ALA A 8 -16.50 17.51 -18.91
CA ALA A 8 -16.81 16.15 -19.03
C ALA A 8 -15.58 15.36 -19.37
N PHE A 9 -14.73 15.89 -20.16
CA PHE A 9 -13.58 15.25 -20.57
C PHE A 9 -12.66 15.12 -19.44
N THR A 10 -12.57 16.09 -18.61
CA THR A 10 -11.75 16.08 -17.46
C THR A 10 -12.17 14.96 -16.53
N LEU A 11 -13.43 14.72 -16.47
CA LEU A 11 -13.90 13.66 -15.61
C LEU A 11 -13.38 12.32 -16.06
N LEU A 12 -13.27 12.14 -17.33
CA LEU A 12 -12.78 10.91 -17.82
C LEU A 12 -11.38 10.72 -17.37
N PHE A 13 -10.60 11.72 -17.35
CA PHE A 13 -9.27 11.59 -16.97
C PHE A 13 -9.19 11.36 -15.53
N CYS A 14 -10.04 11.92 -14.76
CA CYS A 14 -10.04 11.70 -13.32
C CYS A 14 -10.37 10.28 -12.99
N ASN A 15 -10.98 9.58 -13.93
CA ASN A 15 -11.30 8.21 -13.66
C ASN A 15 -10.16 7.27 -13.95
N ILE A 16 -9.11 7.77 -14.52
CA ILE A 16 -7.98 6.95 -14.75
C ILE A 16 -7.23 6.90 -13.45
N SER A 17 -7.37 5.80 -12.79
CA SER A 17 -6.72 5.61 -11.54
C SER A 17 -5.25 5.48 -11.74
N GLN A 18 -4.50 6.16 -10.92
CA GLN A 18 -3.08 6.03 -10.94
C GLN A 18 -2.72 5.31 -9.67
N ALA A 19 -2.26 4.10 -9.79
CA ALA A 19 -1.84 3.35 -8.63
C ALA A 19 -0.70 4.10 -7.95
N ALA A 20 -0.76 4.18 -6.67
CA ALA A 20 0.29 4.80 -5.86
C ALA A 20 0.97 3.73 -5.03
N VAL A 21 2.19 4.02 -4.59
CA VAL A 21 2.93 3.10 -3.75
C VAL A 21 2.89 3.59 -2.31
N TYR A 22 2.58 2.68 -1.41
CA TYR A 22 2.54 2.97 0.01
C TYR A 22 3.54 2.09 0.73
N MET A 23 4.20 2.63 1.71
CA MET A 23 5.05 1.86 2.60
C MET A 23 4.31 1.67 3.90
N ILE A 24 4.19 0.43 4.34
CA ILE A 24 3.67 0.13 5.66
C ILE A 24 4.88 -0.22 6.52
N ASP A 25 5.11 0.61 7.54
CA ASP A 25 6.17 0.36 8.50
C ASP A 25 5.47 -0.29 9.67
N PHE A 26 5.81 -1.52 10.00
CA PHE A 26 5.06 -2.27 10.98
C PHE A 26 5.93 -2.84 12.10
N LYS A 27 5.31 -3.05 13.24
CA LYS A 27 5.91 -3.75 14.36
C LYS A 27 4.88 -4.70 14.92
N CYS A 28 5.22 -5.96 15.02
CA CYS A 28 4.29 -7.00 15.42
C CYS A 28 4.79 -7.73 16.65
N ASP A 29 3.88 -8.36 17.38
CA ASP A 29 4.25 -9.19 18.52
C ASP A 29 4.53 -10.62 18.07
N GLN A 30 4.89 -11.46 19.01
CA GLN A 30 5.22 -12.83 18.68
C GLN A 30 4.06 -13.62 18.13
N GLU A 31 2.84 -13.29 18.52
CA GLU A 31 1.66 -14.00 18.05
C GLU A 31 1.48 -13.83 16.55
N ALA A 32 1.79 -12.65 16.04
CA ALA A 32 1.70 -12.38 14.61
C ALA A 32 2.66 -13.31 13.86
N TYR A 33 3.87 -13.44 14.35
CA TYR A 33 4.87 -14.26 13.68
C TYR A 33 4.60 -15.76 13.82
N LYS A 34 3.92 -16.18 14.86
CA LYS A 34 3.48 -17.55 14.97
C LYS A 34 2.46 -17.88 13.89
N VAL A 35 1.52 -16.97 13.66
CA VAL A 35 0.53 -17.14 12.61
C VAL A 35 1.21 -17.10 11.25
N PHE A 36 2.09 -16.12 11.06
CA PHE A 36 2.80 -15.93 9.82
C PHE A 36 3.57 -17.20 9.44
N ALA A 37 4.18 -17.84 10.41
CA ALA A 37 4.99 -19.05 10.20
C ALA A 37 4.16 -20.25 9.74
N THR A 38 2.86 -20.22 9.92
CA THR A 38 1.99 -21.32 9.50
C THR A 38 1.44 -21.12 8.10
N MET A 39 1.71 -19.98 7.47
CA MET A 39 1.14 -19.63 6.17
C MET A 39 2.09 -19.96 5.04
N THR A 40 1.56 -20.25 3.87
CA THR A 40 2.36 -20.40 2.66
C THR A 40 2.63 -19.03 2.09
N LEU A 41 3.60 -18.93 1.19
CA LEU A 41 3.88 -17.66 0.53
C LEU A 41 2.67 -17.18 -0.28
N ASP A 42 1.95 -18.09 -0.90
CA ASP A 42 0.77 -17.72 -1.67
C ASP A 42 -0.33 -17.18 -0.75
N GLU A 43 -0.53 -17.79 0.40
CA GLU A 43 -1.51 -17.31 1.37
C GLU A 43 -1.16 -15.91 1.87
N LEU A 44 0.13 -15.64 2.05
CA LEU A 44 0.56 -14.32 2.49
C LEU A 44 0.27 -13.27 1.41
N ASP A 45 0.49 -13.62 0.16
CA ASP A 45 0.25 -12.69 -0.95
C ASP A 45 -1.25 -12.50 -1.19
N ASP A 46 -2.04 -13.51 -0.95
CA ASP A 46 -3.49 -13.45 -1.16
C ASP A 46 -4.21 -12.56 -0.16
N GLN A 47 -3.54 -12.11 0.89
CA GLN A 47 -4.14 -11.20 1.85
C GLN A 47 -4.29 -9.79 1.32
N PHE A 48 -3.58 -9.46 0.24
CA PHE A 48 -3.69 -8.13 -0.34
C PHE A 48 -4.95 -8.07 -1.20
N LEU A 49 -5.74 -7.02 -1.00
CA LEU A 49 -7.04 -6.91 -1.63
C LEU A 49 -6.93 -6.65 -3.12
N GLU A 50 -7.99 -6.98 -3.83
CA GLU A 50 -8.04 -6.72 -5.26
C GLU A 50 -7.86 -5.24 -5.49
N GLY A 51 -7.06 -4.86 -6.45
CA GLY A 51 -6.69 -3.46 -6.69
C GLY A 51 -5.41 -3.08 -5.95
N SER A 52 -4.82 -4.02 -5.23
CA SER A 52 -3.54 -3.80 -4.57
C SER A 52 -2.58 -4.97 -4.84
N LYS A 53 -1.30 -4.71 -4.64
CA LYS A 53 -0.30 -5.70 -4.94
C LYS A 53 0.93 -5.46 -4.09
N LYS A 54 1.44 -6.50 -3.48
CA LYS A 54 2.67 -6.41 -2.72
C LYS A 54 3.83 -6.28 -3.70
N LEU A 55 4.67 -5.28 -3.52
CA LEU A 55 5.90 -5.13 -4.29
C LEU A 55 7.09 -5.75 -3.58
N ALA A 56 7.14 -5.64 -2.28
CA ALA A 56 8.24 -6.19 -1.47
C ALA A 56 7.82 -6.22 -0.02
N ARG A 57 8.40 -7.12 0.75
CA ARG A 57 8.20 -7.19 2.19
C ARG A 57 9.52 -7.64 2.81
N TYR A 58 9.96 -6.94 3.84
CA TYR A 58 11.16 -7.29 4.55
C TYR A 58 10.88 -7.30 6.04
N HIS A 59 11.49 -8.23 6.74
CA HIS A 59 11.29 -8.41 8.18
C HIS A 59 12.60 -8.26 8.93
N ASP A 60 12.55 -7.57 10.05
CA ASP A 60 13.60 -7.58 11.03
C ASP A 60 13.13 -8.50 12.15
N LEU A 61 13.54 -9.74 12.09
CA LEU A 61 13.08 -10.75 13.06
C LEU A 61 13.67 -10.54 14.45
N THR A 62 14.66 -9.68 14.59
CA THR A 62 15.24 -9.40 15.91
C THR A 62 14.35 -8.50 16.72
N THR A 63 13.56 -7.65 16.08
CA THR A 63 12.67 -6.71 16.77
C THR A 63 11.20 -6.98 16.50
N GLY A 64 10.88 -7.85 15.55
CA GLY A 64 9.49 -8.11 15.18
C GLY A 64 8.92 -6.97 14.32
N SER A 65 9.76 -6.28 13.57
CA SER A 65 9.33 -5.16 12.75
C SER A 65 9.66 -5.39 11.28
N GLY A 66 9.25 -4.51 10.43
CA GLY A 66 9.57 -4.61 9.02
C GLY A 66 8.87 -3.56 8.20
N ILE A 67 9.01 -3.69 6.89
CA ILE A 67 8.32 -2.82 5.95
C ILE A 67 7.69 -3.66 4.86
N VAL A 68 6.59 -3.18 4.33
CA VAL A 68 6.01 -3.75 3.13
C VAL A 68 5.68 -2.61 2.18
N LEU A 69 6.00 -2.79 0.91
CA LEU A 69 5.67 -1.83 -0.13
C LEU A 69 4.50 -2.40 -0.91
N VAL A 70 3.45 -1.60 -1.03
CA VAL A 70 2.21 -2.00 -1.68
C VAL A 70 1.83 -0.98 -2.73
N GLU A 71 1.55 -1.44 -3.93
CA GLU A 71 0.99 -0.59 -4.95
C GLU A 71 -0.52 -0.76 -4.87
N ALA A 72 -1.27 0.31 -4.82
CA ALA A 72 -2.71 0.22 -4.67
C ALA A 72 -3.44 1.32 -5.44
N ASP A 73 -4.62 0.98 -5.93
CA ASP A 73 -5.46 1.92 -6.67
C ASP A 73 -6.00 3.02 -5.77
N GLU A 74 -6.19 2.71 -4.50
CA GLU A 74 -6.65 3.69 -3.53
C GLU A 74 -6.14 3.36 -2.13
N PRO A 75 -5.95 4.36 -1.29
CA PRO A 75 -5.39 4.16 0.06
C PRO A 75 -6.23 3.25 0.94
N ALA A 76 -7.53 3.22 0.74
CA ALA A 76 -8.41 2.37 1.54
C ALA A 76 -7.99 0.91 1.51
N LEU A 77 -7.48 0.43 0.38
CA LEU A 77 -7.05 -0.96 0.25
C LEU A 77 -5.87 -1.29 1.16
N VAL A 78 -4.97 -0.33 1.31
CA VAL A 78 -3.80 -0.50 2.15
C VAL A 78 -4.18 -0.45 3.62
N ILE A 79 -5.05 0.47 3.96
CA ILE A 79 -5.53 0.65 5.33
C ILE A 79 -6.30 -0.60 5.77
N GLU A 80 -7.12 -1.14 4.89
CA GLU A 80 -7.91 -2.33 5.20
C GLU A 80 -7.01 -3.54 5.42
N PHE A 81 -5.98 -3.69 4.60
CA PHE A 81 -5.01 -4.76 4.78
C PHE A 81 -4.32 -4.61 6.16
N ALA A 82 -3.82 -3.43 6.47
CA ALA A 82 -3.13 -3.19 7.73
C ALA A 82 -4.06 -3.41 8.93
N ASN A 83 -5.31 -3.01 8.79
CA ASN A 83 -6.28 -3.18 9.85
C ASN A 83 -6.57 -4.66 10.15
N GLY A 84 -6.40 -5.53 9.16
CA GLY A 84 -6.58 -6.96 9.36
C GLY A 84 -5.58 -7.55 10.34
N TRP A 85 -4.44 -6.89 10.54
CA TRP A 85 -3.41 -7.35 11.47
C TRP A 85 -3.36 -6.51 12.75
N SER A 86 -4.31 -5.59 12.94
CA SER A 86 -4.22 -4.58 14.00
C SER A 86 -4.24 -5.12 15.42
N GLU A 87 -4.69 -6.35 15.63
CA GLU A 87 -4.69 -6.92 16.97
C GLU A 87 -3.29 -7.31 17.41
N VAL A 88 -2.40 -7.59 16.50
CA VAL A 88 -1.06 -8.09 16.79
C VAL A 88 0.06 -7.25 16.18
N CYS A 89 -0.28 -6.24 15.38
CA CYS A 89 0.70 -5.37 14.74
C CYS A 89 0.28 -3.92 14.81
N GLU A 90 1.28 -3.06 14.96
CA GLU A 90 1.08 -1.61 14.82
C GLU A 90 1.64 -1.24 13.47
N SER A 91 0.96 -0.39 12.74
CA SER A 91 1.36 -0.01 11.38
C SER A 91 1.31 1.49 11.17
N LEU A 92 2.29 1.99 10.43
CA LEU A 92 2.29 3.36 9.97
C LEU A 92 2.34 3.30 8.45
N ILE A 93 1.38 3.91 7.79
CA ILE A 93 1.26 3.87 6.34
C ILE A 93 1.63 5.22 5.76
N VAL A 94 2.57 5.22 4.82
CA VAL A 94 3.07 6.46 4.21
C VAL A 94 3.07 6.32 2.72
N PRO A 95 2.56 7.29 1.98
CA PRO A 95 2.72 7.26 0.52
C PRO A 95 4.18 7.56 0.19
N VAL A 96 4.73 6.85 -0.76
CA VAL A 96 6.12 7.02 -1.18
C VAL A 96 6.21 7.15 -2.68
N VAL A 97 7.26 7.77 -3.16
CA VAL A 97 7.48 7.96 -4.59
C VAL A 97 8.90 7.57 -4.93
N ASP A 98 9.13 7.19 -6.17
CA ASP A 98 10.48 6.85 -6.62
C ASP A 98 11.24 8.13 -6.99
N ASP A 99 12.49 7.97 -7.41
CA ASP A 99 13.33 9.11 -7.75
C ASP A 99 12.76 9.96 -8.87
N LYS A 100 12.20 9.31 -9.86
CA LYS A 100 11.66 10.03 -11.02
C LYS A 100 10.49 10.91 -10.59
N GLU A 101 9.57 10.36 -9.85
CA GLU A 101 8.41 11.09 -9.39
C GLU A 101 8.82 12.18 -8.40
N ALA A 102 9.78 11.89 -7.52
CA ALA A 102 10.28 12.89 -6.58
C ALA A 102 10.87 14.09 -7.32
N MET A 103 11.63 13.83 -8.37
CA MET A 103 12.21 14.91 -9.17
C MET A 103 11.14 15.74 -9.85
N GLU A 104 10.09 15.11 -10.33
CA GLU A 104 8.97 15.80 -10.96
C GLU A 104 8.28 16.74 -9.96
N ILE A 105 8.07 16.26 -8.75
CA ILE A 105 7.44 17.06 -7.71
C ILE A 105 8.33 18.23 -7.31
N LEU A 106 9.61 17.98 -7.15
CA LEU A 106 10.55 19.00 -6.68
C LEU A 106 10.84 20.09 -7.72
N THR A 107 10.57 19.83 -8.97
CA THR A 107 10.85 20.77 -10.03
C THR A 107 9.59 21.43 -10.60
N ARG A 108 8.46 21.24 -10.01
CA ARG A 108 7.22 21.88 -10.42
C ARG A 108 7.22 23.38 -10.21
#